data_b394ccc53c130a86839bd48fd3d41b9d
#
_entry.id   b394ccc53c130a86839bd48fd3d41b9d
#
_cell.length_a   1.000
_cell.length_b   1.000
_cell.length_c   1.000
_cell.angle_alpha   90.00
_cell.angle_beta   90.00
_cell.angle_gamma   90.00
#
_symmetry.space_group_name_H-M   'P 1'
#
loop_
_entity.id
_entity.type
_entity.pdbx_description
1 polymer ?
#
loop_
_entity_poly.entity_id
_entity_poly.type
_entity_poly.pdbx_seq_one_letter_code
_entity_poly.pdbx_strand_id
1 'polypeptide(L)'
;MRAPTFVENLDPSVRVKDITFVQGDRINHVSGEGLVFGLSGTGGKSEQTQSLATNYYLRRGIQLTKVDTKNMSAVLVSGKIPAYARKGETILVNVSVADDASSLRGGTLHQTALRGIDDEIYAIAQGPIIGGGVSAQGDAGSVTKNHPTVGVCEAIVEREINCGDIIRNGEIRLILRNKAYSTATQIANALNGIFPNHARALDSGTLDIFVPRTFQQNLPAFISTIGDLRVRPDQPARVVINQKTGTIVMGHSVKISRVLFASENIVIATSESPIASQPNALAGGQTAVLPRTAIDIVESGGTYNVWREGLTVGDLATALNTLAVSPNTLINIFTSLRNQGALQAELIIE
;
A
#
# COMPACT_ATOMS: atom_id res chain seq x y z
N MET A 1 14.76 24.24 26.00
CA MET A 1 14.51 22.91 25.37
C MET A 1 15.56 22.74 24.26
N ARG A 2 16.43 21.73 24.35
CA ARG A 2 17.38 21.41 23.27
C ARG A 2 16.59 20.76 22.13
N ALA A 3 16.74 21.28 20.92
CA ALA A 3 16.23 20.64 19.71
C ALA A 3 16.83 19.22 19.59
N PRO A 4 16.05 18.22 19.15
CA PRO A 4 16.58 16.90 18.92
C PRO A 4 17.65 16.98 17.83
N THR A 5 18.86 16.55 18.15
CA THR A 5 19.94 16.37 17.19
C THR A 5 19.50 15.25 16.27
N PHE A 6 19.19 15.54 15.03
CA PHE A 6 18.99 14.50 13.99
C PHE A 6 20.31 13.72 13.86
N VAL A 7 20.23 12.42 14.05
CA VAL A 7 21.35 11.51 13.86
C VAL A 7 21.69 11.51 12.37
N GLU A 8 22.71 12.22 12.01
CA GLU A 8 23.40 12.15 10.73
C GLU A 8 24.01 10.75 10.59
N ASN A 9 23.61 9.98 9.60
CA ASN A 9 24.03 8.63 9.18
C ASN A 9 23.05 7.48 9.45
N LEU A 10 21.78 7.64 9.08
CA LEU A 10 20.99 6.49 8.72
C LEU A 10 21.39 6.08 7.30
N ASP A 11 22.07 4.92 7.16
CA ASP A 11 22.32 4.32 5.84
C ASP A 11 20.96 4.12 5.14
N PRO A 12 20.67 4.81 4.02
CA PRO A 12 19.39 4.72 3.34
C PRO A 12 19.16 3.37 2.64
N SER A 13 20.02 2.38 2.96
CA SER A 13 19.88 1.04 2.41
C SER A 13 18.69 0.30 3.03
N VAL A 14 17.91 -0.37 2.18
CA VAL A 14 16.78 -1.22 2.56
C VAL A 14 17.01 -2.64 2.08
N ARG A 15 16.35 -3.61 2.72
CA ARG A 15 16.47 -5.01 2.31
C ARG A 15 15.63 -5.25 1.03
N VAL A 16 16.13 -6.11 0.17
CA VAL A 16 15.42 -6.46 -1.08
C VAL A 16 14.01 -6.98 -0.79
N LYS A 17 13.81 -7.81 0.25
CA LYS A 17 12.48 -8.33 0.63
C LYS A 17 11.46 -7.25 1.04
N ASP A 18 11.93 -6.09 1.52
CA ASP A 18 11.03 -5.01 1.95
C ASP A 18 10.46 -4.23 0.75
N ILE A 19 11.18 -4.23 -0.39
CA ILE A 19 10.84 -3.49 -1.60
C ILE A 19 10.41 -4.37 -2.78
N THR A 20 10.50 -5.70 -2.64
CA THR A 20 10.10 -6.66 -3.67
C THR A 20 9.14 -7.71 -3.12
N PHE A 21 8.57 -8.50 -4.01
CA PHE A 21 7.89 -9.75 -3.69
C PHE A 21 8.18 -10.78 -4.78
N VAL A 22 8.10 -12.06 -4.42
CA VAL A 22 8.29 -13.17 -5.35
C VAL A 22 7.02 -13.35 -6.19
N GLN A 23 7.16 -13.48 -7.50
CA GLN A 23 6.00 -13.79 -8.35
C GLN A 23 5.38 -15.13 -7.93
N GLY A 24 4.07 -15.16 -7.73
CA GLY A 24 3.36 -16.33 -7.20
C GLY A 24 3.06 -16.24 -5.71
N ASP A 25 3.81 -15.45 -4.95
CA ASP A 25 3.51 -15.16 -3.54
C ASP A 25 2.39 -14.12 -3.45
N ARG A 26 1.16 -14.59 -3.49
CA ARG A 26 -0.03 -13.72 -3.47
C ARG A 26 -1.11 -14.26 -2.56
N ILE A 27 -1.90 -13.34 -2.04
CA ILE A 27 -3.16 -13.67 -1.37
C ILE A 27 -4.18 -14.11 -2.43
N ASN A 28 -4.90 -15.21 -2.14
CA ASN A 28 -5.96 -15.72 -3.00
C ASN A 28 -7.31 -15.45 -2.35
N HIS A 29 -8.20 -14.85 -3.13
CA HIS A 29 -9.56 -14.56 -2.66
C HIS A 29 -10.46 -15.76 -2.92
N VAL A 30 -11.28 -16.08 -1.91
CA VAL A 30 -12.30 -17.14 -2.00
C VAL A 30 -13.62 -16.58 -1.52
N SER A 31 -14.70 -17.09 -2.09
CA SER A 31 -16.05 -16.69 -1.70
C SER A 31 -17.02 -17.88 -1.77
N GLY A 32 -18.14 -17.76 -1.08
CA GLY A 32 -19.19 -18.76 -1.10
C GLY A 32 -20.48 -18.21 -0.54
N GLU A 33 -21.58 -18.85 -0.89
CA GLU A 33 -22.90 -18.56 -0.34
C GLU A 33 -23.23 -19.58 0.76
N GLY A 34 -23.72 -19.10 1.88
CA GLY A 34 -24.04 -19.91 3.05
C GLY A 34 -25.35 -19.56 3.71
N LEU A 35 -25.70 -20.36 4.70
CA LEU A 35 -26.82 -20.11 5.59
C LEU A 35 -26.34 -19.95 7.02
N VAL A 36 -26.86 -18.94 7.68
CA VAL A 36 -26.73 -18.73 9.12
C VAL A 36 -27.97 -19.14 9.82
N PHE A 37 -27.83 -19.88 10.92
CA PHE A 37 -28.90 -20.35 11.77
C PHE A 37 -28.80 -19.76 13.17
N GLY A 38 -29.89 -19.81 13.94
CA GLY A 38 -29.91 -19.41 15.34
C GLY A 38 -30.11 -17.92 15.56
N LEU A 39 -30.56 -17.18 14.57
CA LEU A 39 -30.91 -15.77 14.67
C LEU A 39 -32.20 -15.62 15.50
N SER A 40 -32.21 -14.67 16.47
CA SER A 40 -33.36 -14.45 17.36
C SER A 40 -34.41 -13.55 16.68
N GLY A 41 -35.04 -14.04 15.61
CA GLY A 41 -36.07 -13.29 14.88
C GLY A 41 -35.55 -12.21 13.95
N THR A 42 -34.21 -12.06 13.78
CA THR A 42 -33.56 -11.08 12.92
C THR A 42 -33.23 -11.65 11.53
N GLY A 43 -33.67 -12.85 11.22
CA GLY A 43 -33.43 -13.53 9.96
C GLY A 43 -34.16 -12.93 8.76
N GLY A 44 -33.72 -13.31 7.56
CA GLY A 44 -34.25 -12.82 6.29
C GLY A 44 -35.50 -13.54 5.85
N LYS A 45 -36.36 -12.85 5.13
CA LYS A 45 -37.61 -13.39 4.57
C LYS A 45 -37.58 -13.48 3.04
N SER A 46 -36.42 -13.15 2.43
CA SER A 46 -36.25 -13.15 0.99
C SER A 46 -36.47 -14.53 0.37
N GLU A 47 -36.87 -14.56 -0.89
CA GLU A 47 -37.00 -15.83 -1.65
C GLU A 47 -35.66 -16.58 -1.76
N GLN A 48 -34.56 -15.86 -1.80
CA GLN A 48 -33.23 -16.45 -1.82
C GLN A 48 -32.96 -17.27 -0.56
N THR A 49 -33.28 -16.74 0.63
CA THR A 49 -33.13 -17.44 1.90
C THR A 49 -34.02 -18.66 1.98
N GLN A 50 -35.29 -18.53 1.52
CA GLN A 50 -36.22 -19.64 1.48
C GLN A 50 -35.75 -20.77 0.54
N SER A 51 -35.22 -20.41 -0.64
CA SER A 51 -34.70 -21.39 -1.59
C SER A 51 -33.46 -22.10 -1.06
N LEU A 52 -32.51 -21.37 -0.47
CA LEU A 52 -31.32 -21.95 0.13
C LEU A 52 -31.67 -22.86 1.32
N ALA A 53 -32.58 -22.42 2.18
CA ALA A 53 -33.06 -23.21 3.31
C ALA A 53 -33.79 -24.48 2.85
N THR A 54 -34.66 -24.39 1.84
CA THR A 54 -35.36 -25.56 1.28
C THR A 54 -34.36 -26.54 0.69
N ASN A 55 -33.39 -26.10 -0.10
CA ASN A 55 -32.33 -26.92 -0.67
C ASN A 55 -31.48 -27.60 0.43
N TYR A 56 -31.22 -26.89 1.52
CA TYR A 56 -30.49 -27.40 2.67
C TYR A 56 -31.19 -28.57 3.32
N TYR A 57 -32.52 -28.46 3.57
CA TYR A 57 -33.33 -29.54 4.14
C TYR A 57 -33.52 -30.71 3.15
N LEU A 58 -33.72 -30.38 1.86
CA LEU A 58 -33.89 -31.43 0.82
C LEU A 58 -32.65 -32.33 0.71
N ARG A 59 -31.44 -31.74 0.76
CA ARG A 59 -30.19 -32.52 0.76
C ARG A 59 -30.04 -33.45 1.96
N ARG A 60 -30.82 -33.25 3.04
CA ARG A 60 -30.90 -34.12 4.23
C ARG A 60 -32.10 -35.07 4.22
N GLY A 61 -32.78 -35.13 3.10
CA GLY A 61 -33.96 -36.01 2.95
C GLY A 61 -35.23 -35.46 3.58
N ILE A 62 -35.24 -34.17 3.98
CA ILE A 62 -36.41 -33.54 4.59
C ILE A 62 -37.08 -32.66 3.51
N GLN A 63 -38.27 -33.06 3.10
CA GLN A 63 -39.09 -32.27 2.18
C GLN A 63 -40.01 -31.34 2.96
N LEU A 64 -39.79 -30.04 2.81
CA LEU A 64 -40.62 -28.98 3.42
C LEU A 64 -41.27 -28.17 2.31
N THR A 65 -42.57 -27.97 2.40
CA THR A 65 -43.34 -27.15 1.45
C THR A 65 -43.08 -25.63 1.68
N LYS A 66 -42.77 -25.27 2.91
CA LYS A 66 -42.42 -23.90 3.30
C LYS A 66 -41.50 -23.90 4.51
N VAL A 67 -40.46 -23.12 4.48
CA VAL A 67 -39.52 -22.96 5.59
C VAL A 67 -39.73 -21.60 6.24
N ASP A 68 -39.90 -21.53 7.58
CA ASP A 68 -39.88 -20.27 8.31
C ASP A 68 -38.43 -19.84 8.50
N THR A 69 -38.05 -18.75 7.85
CA THR A 69 -36.68 -18.26 7.81
C THR A 69 -36.39 -17.15 8.82
N LYS A 70 -37.32 -16.87 9.79
CA LYS A 70 -37.12 -15.82 10.82
C LYS A 70 -35.84 -15.99 11.63
N ASN A 71 -35.35 -17.19 11.78
CA ASN A 71 -34.11 -17.50 12.51
C ASN A 71 -32.95 -17.90 11.57
N MET A 72 -33.07 -17.62 10.29
CA MET A 72 -32.08 -17.96 9.27
C MET A 72 -31.82 -16.76 8.38
N SER A 73 -30.63 -16.70 7.79
CA SER A 73 -30.27 -15.70 6.80
C SER A 73 -29.34 -16.26 5.76
N ALA A 74 -29.58 -15.91 4.50
CA ALA A 74 -28.62 -16.12 3.43
C ALA A 74 -27.46 -15.15 3.59
N VAL A 75 -26.24 -15.64 3.48
CA VAL A 75 -25.03 -14.85 3.65
C VAL A 75 -24.04 -15.09 2.54
N LEU A 76 -23.29 -14.04 2.21
CA LEU A 76 -22.08 -14.12 1.40
C LEU A 76 -20.88 -14.22 2.34
N VAL A 77 -20.08 -15.26 2.15
CA VAL A 77 -18.84 -15.47 2.90
C VAL A 77 -17.66 -15.18 1.98
N SER A 78 -16.75 -14.33 2.42
CA SER A 78 -15.55 -13.98 1.66
C SER A 78 -14.31 -14.12 2.54
N GLY A 79 -13.25 -14.70 1.98
CA GLY A 79 -12.01 -14.96 2.68
C GLY A 79 -10.78 -14.63 1.85
N LYS A 80 -9.66 -14.54 2.56
CA LYS A 80 -8.32 -14.36 1.97
C LYS A 80 -7.46 -15.52 2.45
N ILE A 81 -7.05 -16.38 1.53
CA ILE A 81 -6.13 -17.46 1.81
C ILE A 81 -4.72 -16.96 1.55
N PRO A 82 -3.82 -16.95 2.56
CA PRO A 82 -2.43 -16.61 2.37
C PRO A 82 -1.75 -17.49 1.33
N ALA A 83 -0.67 -17.01 0.76
CA ALA A 83 0.22 -17.84 -0.02
C ALA A 83 0.73 -19.01 0.85
N TYR A 84 0.88 -20.18 0.25
CA TYR A 84 1.39 -21.40 0.91
C TYR A 84 0.53 -21.94 2.08
N ALA A 85 -0.71 -21.50 2.22
CA ALA A 85 -1.61 -22.05 3.20
C ALA A 85 -1.75 -23.57 3.01
N ARG A 86 -1.63 -24.31 4.10
CA ARG A 86 -1.69 -25.77 4.11
C ARG A 86 -3.08 -26.28 4.47
N LYS A 87 -3.39 -27.47 4.01
CA LYS A 87 -4.61 -28.15 4.41
C LYS A 87 -4.70 -28.28 5.94
N GLY A 88 -5.85 -27.90 6.52
CA GLY A 88 -6.08 -27.87 7.97
C GLY A 88 -5.72 -26.54 8.64
N GLU A 89 -5.13 -25.57 7.93
CA GLU A 89 -4.88 -24.24 8.48
C GLU A 89 -6.18 -23.46 8.64
N THR A 90 -6.31 -22.74 9.74
CA THR A 90 -7.50 -21.91 10.04
C THR A 90 -7.28 -20.49 9.55
N ILE A 91 -8.26 -19.97 8.84
CA ILE A 91 -8.30 -18.57 8.37
C ILE A 91 -9.57 -17.88 8.87
N LEU A 92 -9.53 -16.56 8.99
CA LEU A 92 -10.72 -15.77 9.29
C LEU A 92 -11.38 -15.32 8.00
N VAL A 93 -12.71 -15.44 7.95
CA VAL A 93 -13.54 -15.05 6.81
C VAL A 93 -14.62 -14.09 7.23
N ASN A 94 -14.94 -13.15 6.35
CA ASN A 94 -16.02 -12.19 6.55
C ASN A 94 -17.34 -12.82 6.13
N VAL A 95 -18.35 -12.66 6.95
CA VAL A 95 -19.72 -13.10 6.69
C VAL A 95 -20.61 -11.86 6.60
N SER A 96 -21.25 -11.67 5.48
CA SER A 96 -22.14 -10.53 5.20
C SER A 96 -23.52 -11.02 4.82
N VAL A 97 -24.55 -10.34 5.30
CA VAL A 97 -25.94 -10.64 4.92
C VAL A 97 -26.11 -10.42 3.42
N ALA A 98 -26.73 -11.40 2.75
CA ALA A 98 -27.08 -11.34 1.33
C ALA A 98 -28.58 -11.13 1.10
N ASP A 99 -29.37 -11.13 2.17
CA ASP A 99 -30.83 -10.97 2.16
C ASP A 99 -31.29 -9.70 2.94
N ASP A 100 -32.53 -9.71 3.44
CA ASP A 100 -33.15 -8.65 4.23
C ASP A 100 -33.00 -8.82 5.75
N ALA A 101 -32.10 -9.70 6.22
CA ALA A 101 -31.86 -9.91 7.64
C ALA A 101 -31.28 -8.65 8.31
N SER A 102 -31.81 -8.33 9.48
CA SER A 102 -31.43 -7.11 10.20
C SER A 102 -30.19 -7.28 11.09
N SER A 103 -29.81 -8.52 11.45
CA SER A 103 -28.64 -8.78 12.28
C SER A 103 -28.21 -10.26 12.20
N LEU A 104 -26.89 -10.50 12.19
CA LEU A 104 -26.26 -11.82 12.28
C LEU A 104 -25.86 -12.20 13.70
N ARG A 105 -26.16 -11.35 14.69
CA ARG A 105 -25.72 -11.56 16.08
C ARG A 105 -26.26 -12.85 16.66
N GLY A 106 -25.37 -13.65 17.27
CA GLY A 106 -25.71 -14.92 17.90
C GLY A 106 -25.94 -16.07 16.91
N GLY A 107 -25.84 -15.77 15.61
CA GLY A 107 -25.97 -16.77 14.57
C GLY A 107 -24.75 -17.67 14.45
N THR A 108 -24.99 -18.86 13.89
CA THR A 108 -23.95 -19.83 13.56
C THR A 108 -24.00 -20.09 12.06
N LEU A 109 -22.86 -19.88 11.39
CA LEU A 109 -22.70 -20.21 9.98
C LEU A 109 -22.66 -21.72 9.82
N HIS A 110 -23.52 -22.21 8.98
CA HIS A 110 -23.49 -23.63 8.59
C HIS A 110 -22.39 -23.89 7.58
N GLN A 111 -21.93 -25.14 7.49
CA GLN A 111 -20.88 -25.57 6.57
C GLN A 111 -21.04 -24.97 5.17
N THR A 112 -20.12 -24.07 4.82
CA THR A 112 -20.14 -23.29 3.59
C THR A 112 -18.84 -23.50 2.84
N ALA A 113 -18.95 -23.99 1.61
CA ALA A 113 -17.80 -24.16 0.74
C ALA A 113 -17.37 -22.81 0.16
N LEU A 114 -16.09 -22.47 0.31
CA LEU A 114 -15.49 -21.29 -0.26
C LEU A 114 -14.71 -21.66 -1.51
N ARG A 115 -15.08 -21.05 -2.63
CA ARG A 115 -14.54 -21.33 -3.95
C ARG A 115 -13.60 -20.23 -4.42
N GLY A 116 -12.61 -20.63 -5.19
CA GLY A 116 -11.77 -19.72 -5.96
C GLY A 116 -12.44 -19.26 -7.26
N ILE A 117 -11.71 -18.49 -8.07
CA ILE A 117 -12.18 -18.05 -9.39
C ILE A 117 -12.29 -19.20 -10.41
N ASP A 118 -11.63 -20.30 -10.14
CA ASP A 118 -11.66 -21.55 -10.89
C ASP A 118 -12.82 -22.48 -10.50
N ASP A 119 -13.71 -22.00 -9.63
CA ASP A 119 -14.86 -22.70 -9.05
C ASP A 119 -14.49 -23.91 -8.17
N GLU A 120 -13.21 -24.12 -7.89
CA GLU A 120 -12.74 -25.17 -7.01
C GLU A 120 -12.87 -24.78 -5.53
N ILE A 121 -13.15 -25.76 -4.64
CA ILE A 121 -13.28 -25.55 -3.21
C ILE A 121 -11.90 -25.51 -2.56
N TYR A 122 -11.58 -24.39 -1.91
CA TYR A 122 -10.31 -24.19 -1.21
C TYR A 122 -10.43 -24.16 0.30
N ALA A 123 -11.58 -23.74 0.84
CA ALA A 123 -11.81 -23.73 2.28
C ALA A 123 -13.26 -24.01 2.61
N ILE A 124 -13.50 -24.42 3.83
CA ILE A 124 -14.84 -24.64 4.38
C ILE A 124 -14.99 -23.76 5.62
N ALA A 125 -15.98 -22.86 5.58
CA ALA A 125 -16.34 -22.02 6.70
C ALA A 125 -17.48 -22.63 7.50
N GLN A 126 -17.35 -22.65 8.83
CA GLN A 126 -18.37 -23.12 9.75
C GLN A 126 -18.11 -22.60 11.16
N GLY A 127 -19.14 -22.24 11.89
CA GLY A 127 -18.99 -21.89 13.30
C GLY A 127 -19.76 -20.65 13.70
N PRO A 128 -19.61 -20.20 14.96
CA PRO A 128 -20.28 -19.02 15.47
C PRO A 128 -19.79 -17.76 14.75
N ILE A 129 -20.70 -16.83 14.50
CA ILE A 129 -20.36 -15.53 13.93
C ILE A 129 -19.96 -14.61 15.06
N ILE A 130 -18.71 -14.12 15.00
CA ILE A 130 -18.14 -13.18 15.94
C ILE A 130 -18.28 -11.76 15.35
N GLY A 131 -18.72 -10.82 16.15
CA GLY A 131 -19.02 -9.46 15.70
C GLY A 131 -20.52 -9.31 15.44
N GLY A 132 -20.89 -8.42 14.57
CA GLY A 132 -22.31 -8.04 14.41
C GLY A 132 -22.69 -6.99 15.47
N GLY A 133 -23.07 -5.81 14.99
CA GLY A 133 -23.54 -4.74 15.87
C GLY A 133 -24.93 -5.07 16.45
N VAL A 134 -25.38 -4.20 17.34
CA VAL A 134 -26.76 -4.22 17.86
C VAL A 134 -27.61 -3.28 17.00
N SER A 135 -28.69 -3.81 16.43
CA SER A 135 -29.76 -3.02 15.85
C SER A 135 -30.99 -3.18 16.73
N ALA A 136 -31.49 -2.09 17.27
CA ALA A 136 -32.78 -2.08 17.98
C ALA A 136 -33.72 -1.12 17.24
N GLN A 137 -34.86 -1.66 16.78
CA GLN A 137 -35.91 -0.91 16.09
C GLN A 137 -37.13 -0.86 17.00
N GLY A 138 -37.61 0.35 17.32
CA GLY A 138 -38.85 0.61 18.03
C GLY A 138 -39.72 1.56 17.24
N ASP A 139 -41.00 1.66 17.58
CA ASP A 139 -41.99 2.50 16.88
C ASP A 139 -41.62 4.00 16.83
N ALA A 140 -40.71 4.47 17.69
CA ALA A 140 -40.26 5.86 17.78
C ALA A 140 -38.84 6.14 17.31
N GLY A 141 -38.05 5.12 16.88
CA GLY A 141 -36.69 5.29 16.38
C GLY A 141 -35.90 4.00 16.29
N SER A 142 -34.84 4.03 15.53
CA SER A 142 -33.87 2.93 15.43
C SER A 142 -32.49 3.37 15.96
N VAL A 143 -31.87 2.51 16.77
CA VAL A 143 -30.48 2.67 17.20
C VAL A 143 -29.67 1.53 16.61
N THR A 144 -28.72 1.88 15.76
CA THR A 144 -27.74 0.93 15.19
C THR A 144 -26.38 1.23 15.77
N LYS A 145 -25.78 0.27 16.46
CA LYS A 145 -24.42 0.37 16.99
C LYS A 145 -23.56 -0.72 16.33
N ASN A 146 -22.52 -0.30 15.63
CA ASN A 146 -21.70 -1.12 14.73
C ASN A 146 -22.50 -1.66 13.53
N HIS A 147 -21.86 -2.51 12.70
CA HIS A 147 -22.51 -3.09 11.52
C HIS A 147 -23.15 -4.44 11.90
N PRO A 148 -24.48 -4.50 12.19
CA PRO A 148 -25.12 -5.74 12.64
C PRO A 148 -25.21 -6.82 11.56
N THR A 149 -25.07 -6.43 10.31
CA THR A 149 -25.19 -7.30 9.12
C THR A 149 -23.87 -7.89 8.66
N VAL A 150 -22.76 -7.63 9.36
CA VAL A 150 -21.44 -8.18 9.04
C VAL A 150 -20.80 -8.78 10.28
N GLY A 151 -20.17 -9.93 10.13
CA GLY A 151 -19.41 -10.60 11.19
C GLY A 151 -18.21 -11.36 10.61
N VAL A 152 -17.51 -12.04 11.49
CA VAL A 152 -16.34 -12.86 11.15
C VAL A 152 -16.58 -14.28 11.66
N CYS A 153 -16.16 -15.26 10.87
CA CYS A 153 -16.23 -16.66 11.21
C CYS A 153 -14.88 -17.34 10.89
N GLU A 154 -14.63 -18.49 11.46
CA GLU A 154 -13.47 -19.32 11.11
C GLU A 154 -13.77 -20.19 9.89
N ALA A 155 -12.75 -20.42 9.08
CA ALA A 155 -12.77 -21.36 7.98
C ALA A 155 -11.50 -22.19 7.99
N ILE A 156 -11.60 -23.44 7.58
CA ILE A 156 -10.48 -24.37 7.48
C ILE A 156 -10.13 -24.54 6.00
N VAL A 157 -8.85 -24.40 5.70
CA VAL A 157 -8.31 -24.66 4.36
C VAL A 157 -8.37 -26.16 4.07
N GLU A 158 -9.08 -26.57 3.03
CA GLU A 158 -9.22 -27.95 2.59
C GLU A 158 -8.30 -28.32 1.44
N ARG A 159 -7.94 -27.35 0.64
CA ARG A 159 -7.05 -27.54 -0.50
C ARG A 159 -5.90 -26.54 -0.45
N GLU A 160 -4.69 -27.05 -0.57
CA GLU A 160 -3.50 -26.19 -0.69
C GLU A 160 -3.60 -25.35 -1.95
N ILE A 161 -3.36 -24.05 -1.80
CA ILE A 161 -3.18 -23.19 -2.96
C ILE A 161 -1.76 -23.37 -3.43
N ASN A 162 -1.63 -24.01 -4.56
CA ASN A 162 -0.37 -24.05 -5.26
C ASN A 162 -0.12 -22.62 -5.80
N CYS A 163 0.82 -21.89 -5.18
CA CYS A 163 1.14 -20.51 -5.53
C CYS A 163 1.81 -20.42 -6.92
N GLY A 164 1.48 -21.34 -7.79
CA GLY A 164 2.07 -21.46 -9.12
C GLY A 164 3.54 -21.84 -9.05
N ASP A 165 4.12 -22.06 -10.18
CA ASP A 165 5.54 -22.35 -10.29
C ASP A 165 6.35 -21.11 -9.93
N ILE A 166 6.72 -20.99 -8.65
CA ILE A 166 7.66 -19.96 -8.19
C ILE A 166 8.95 -20.06 -8.95
N ILE A 167 9.33 -21.30 -9.26
CA ILE A 167 10.42 -21.59 -10.17
C ILE A 167 9.84 -21.93 -11.56
N ARG A 168 10.11 -21.09 -12.53
CA ARG A 168 9.86 -21.37 -13.94
C ARG A 168 11.18 -21.54 -14.64
N ASN A 169 11.42 -22.71 -15.22
CA ASN A 169 12.68 -23.01 -15.94
C ASN A 169 13.96 -22.80 -15.11
N GLY A 170 13.92 -23.00 -13.79
CA GLY A 170 15.06 -22.77 -12.90
C GLY A 170 15.25 -21.31 -12.48
N GLU A 171 14.32 -20.44 -12.80
CA GLU A 171 14.33 -19.01 -12.46
C GLU A 171 13.26 -18.66 -11.46
N ILE A 172 13.57 -17.72 -10.57
CA ILE A 172 12.61 -17.02 -9.69
C ILE A 172 12.46 -15.61 -10.24
N ARG A 173 11.23 -15.10 -10.22
CA ARG A 173 10.96 -13.73 -10.59
C ARG A 173 10.64 -12.89 -9.37
N LEU A 174 11.43 -11.82 -9.17
CA LEU A 174 11.14 -10.77 -8.20
C LEU A 174 10.43 -9.60 -8.89
N ILE A 175 9.42 -9.08 -8.23
CA ILE A 175 8.67 -7.92 -8.70
C ILE A 175 8.87 -6.79 -7.68
N LEU A 176 9.27 -5.61 -8.16
CA LEU A 176 9.41 -4.41 -7.34
C LEU A 176 8.04 -3.83 -6.98
N ARG A 177 7.88 -3.43 -5.72
CA ARG A 177 6.70 -2.69 -5.26
C ARG A 177 6.64 -1.29 -5.89
N ASN A 178 7.78 -0.60 -5.92
CA ASN A 178 7.95 0.69 -6.60
C ASN A 178 8.85 0.50 -7.80
N LYS A 179 8.30 0.65 -9.00
CA LYS A 179 9.00 0.39 -10.26
C LYS A 179 9.99 1.52 -10.56
N ALA A 180 11.28 1.18 -10.68
CA ALA A 180 12.35 2.08 -11.09
C ALA A 180 13.49 1.31 -11.73
N TYR A 181 13.94 1.71 -12.92
CA TYR A 181 15.03 1.05 -13.64
C TYR A 181 16.34 1.03 -12.84
N SER A 182 16.65 2.15 -12.18
CA SER A 182 17.82 2.28 -11.32
C SER A 182 17.79 1.30 -10.15
N THR A 183 16.65 1.16 -9.46
CA THR A 183 16.48 0.21 -8.36
C THR A 183 16.59 -1.23 -8.85
N ALA A 184 15.93 -1.57 -9.97
CA ALA A 184 16.03 -2.91 -10.56
C ALA A 184 17.48 -3.28 -10.90
N THR A 185 18.21 -2.36 -11.53
CA THR A 185 19.62 -2.56 -11.88
C THR A 185 20.51 -2.70 -10.63
N GLN A 186 20.28 -1.90 -9.60
CA GLN A 186 21.04 -2.00 -8.34
C GLN A 186 20.81 -3.33 -7.64
N ILE A 187 19.56 -3.84 -7.61
CA ILE A 187 19.26 -5.15 -7.06
C ILE A 187 19.97 -6.25 -7.87
N ALA A 188 19.89 -6.19 -9.22
CA ALA A 188 20.57 -7.16 -10.07
C ALA A 188 22.10 -7.16 -9.85
N ASN A 189 22.71 -5.98 -9.72
CA ASN A 189 24.15 -5.85 -9.46
C ASN A 189 24.52 -6.37 -8.06
N ALA A 190 23.74 -6.07 -7.04
CA ALA A 190 23.98 -6.58 -5.69
C ALA A 190 23.89 -8.12 -5.63
N LEU A 191 22.91 -8.71 -6.32
CA LEU A 191 22.75 -10.16 -6.46
C LEU A 191 23.91 -10.77 -7.21
N ASN A 192 24.31 -10.18 -8.35
CA ASN A 192 25.43 -10.65 -9.15
C ASN A 192 26.80 -10.53 -8.42
N GLY A 193 26.89 -9.66 -7.43
CA GLY A 193 28.06 -9.59 -6.53
C GLY A 193 28.24 -10.85 -5.68
N ILE A 194 27.15 -11.56 -5.36
CA ILE A 194 27.17 -12.80 -4.57
C ILE A 194 27.08 -14.03 -5.48
N PHE A 195 26.18 -13.98 -6.47
CA PHE A 195 25.93 -15.04 -7.44
C PHE A 195 26.19 -14.50 -8.85
N PRO A 196 27.43 -14.57 -9.37
CA PRO A 196 27.78 -13.99 -10.66
C PRO A 196 26.88 -14.49 -11.80
N ASN A 197 26.33 -13.57 -12.59
CA ASN A 197 25.45 -13.84 -13.74
C ASN A 197 24.14 -14.59 -13.43
N HIS A 198 23.65 -14.52 -12.17
CA HIS A 198 22.39 -15.17 -11.77
C HIS A 198 21.20 -14.20 -11.75
N ALA A 199 21.40 -12.90 -11.81
CA ALA A 199 20.32 -11.92 -11.77
C ALA A 199 20.33 -11.01 -12.99
N ARG A 200 19.15 -10.78 -13.57
CA ARG A 200 18.92 -9.88 -14.69
C ARG A 200 17.66 -9.05 -14.48
N ALA A 201 17.78 -7.72 -14.58
CA ALA A 201 16.62 -6.84 -14.66
C ALA A 201 16.02 -6.94 -16.09
N LEU A 202 14.74 -7.26 -16.19
CA LEU A 202 14.00 -7.29 -17.45
C LEU A 202 13.42 -5.93 -17.81
N ASP A 203 12.86 -5.28 -16.79
CA ASP A 203 12.22 -3.97 -16.90
C ASP A 203 12.35 -3.19 -15.58
N SER A 204 11.65 -2.07 -15.46
CA SER A 204 11.67 -1.23 -14.26
C SER A 204 11.13 -1.89 -13.00
N GLY A 205 10.39 -2.98 -13.12
CA GLY A 205 9.69 -3.63 -12.01
C GLY A 205 9.98 -5.12 -11.87
N THR A 206 10.71 -5.73 -12.80
CA THR A 206 10.84 -7.19 -12.89
C THR A 206 12.29 -7.61 -12.97
N LEU A 207 12.68 -8.56 -12.13
CA LEU A 207 13.97 -9.20 -12.16
C LEU A 207 13.80 -10.72 -12.27
N ASP A 208 14.53 -11.35 -13.19
CA ASP A 208 14.67 -12.80 -13.25
C ASP A 208 15.97 -13.20 -12.54
N ILE A 209 15.89 -14.22 -11.70
CA ILE A 209 16.99 -14.71 -10.90
C ILE A 209 17.10 -16.21 -11.10
N PHE A 210 18.22 -16.65 -11.66
CA PHE A 210 18.56 -18.07 -11.82
C PHE A 210 18.90 -18.68 -10.47
N VAL A 211 18.24 -19.77 -10.11
CA VAL A 211 18.51 -20.48 -8.85
C VAL A 211 19.77 -21.32 -9.02
N PRO A 212 20.84 -21.06 -8.23
CA PRO A 212 22.05 -21.89 -8.29
C PRO A 212 21.73 -23.34 -7.95
N ARG A 213 22.45 -24.30 -8.57
CA ARG A 213 22.22 -25.73 -8.34
C ARG A 213 22.31 -26.13 -6.88
N THR A 214 23.14 -25.46 -6.11
CA THR A 214 23.30 -25.66 -4.67
C THR A 214 22.06 -25.35 -3.85
N PHE A 215 21.16 -24.48 -4.36
CA PHE A 215 19.93 -24.07 -3.70
C PHE A 215 18.65 -24.67 -4.29
N GLN A 216 18.74 -25.46 -5.36
CA GLN A 216 17.54 -26.06 -5.99
C GLN A 216 16.73 -26.94 -5.03
N GLN A 217 17.38 -27.58 -4.05
CA GLN A 217 16.72 -28.39 -3.01
C GLN A 217 16.30 -27.57 -1.79
N ASN A 218 16.75 -26.32 -1.64
CA ASN A 218 16.44 -25.46 -0.52
C ASN A 218 16.13 -24.03 -0.97
N LEU A 219 15.02 -23.89 -1.69
CA LEU A 219 14.57 -22.62 -2.23
C LEU A 219 14.27 -21.56 -1.15
N PRO A 220 13.68 -21.91 0.02
CA PRO A 220 13.45 -20.92 1.07
C PRO A 220 14.76 -20.28 1.58
N ALA A 221 15.83 -21.04 1.72
CA ALA A 221 17.13 -20.49 2.10
C ALA A 221 17.69 -19.53 1.05
N PHE A 222 17.52 -19.85 -0.24
CA PHE A 222 17.92 -18.96 -1.33
C PHE A 222 17.13 -17.64 -1.29
N ILE A 223 15.79 -17.71 -1.21
CA ILE A 223 14.92 -16.54 -1.14
C ILE A 223 15.25 -15.68 0.09
N SER A 224 15.54 -16.30 1.23
CA SER A 224 15.98 -15.58 2.44
C SER A 224 17.30 -14.86 2.20
N THR A 225 18.28 -15.54 1.62
CA THR A 225 19.60 -14.96 1.33
C THR A 225 19.52 -13.74 0.41
N ILE A 226 18.79 -13.86 -0.68
CA ILE A 226 18.59 -12.72 -1.61
C ILE A 226 17.75 -11.61 -1.00
N GLY A 227 16.75 -11.98 -0.18
CA GLY A 227 15.86 -11.04 0.48
C GLY A 227 16.55 -10.15 1.51
N ASP A 228 17.59 -10.63 2.17
CA ASP A 228 18.32 -9.89 3.19
C ASP A 228 19.40 -8.96 2.63
N LEU A 229 19.66 -9.02 1.32
CA LEU A 229 20.57 -8.08 0.67
C LEU A 229 20.10 -6.65 0.83
N ARG A 230 21.06 -5.75 1.05
CA ARG A 230 20.79 -4.31 1.18
C ARG A 230 21.11 -3.57 -0.09
N VAL A 231 20.18 -2.74 -0.53
CA VAL A 231 20.31 -1.87 -1.70
C VAL A 231 19.80 -0.47 -1.37
N ARG A 232 20.24 0.53 -2.13
CA ARG A 232 19.72 1.90 -2.02
C ARG A 232 18.68 2.12 -3.11
N PRO A 233 17.36 2.03 -2.80
CA PRO A 233 16.34 2.22 -3.82
C PRO A 233 16.34 3.68 -4.28
N ASP A 234 16.01 3.86 -5.54
CA ASP A 234 15.76 5.18 -6.09
C ASP A 234 14.47 5.76 -5.49
N GLN A 235 14.54 7.02 -5.09
CA GLN A 235 13.39 7.74 -4.56
C GLN A 235 12.93 8.75 -5.60
N PRO A 236 11.72 8.57 -6.18
CA PRO A 236 11.19 9.53 -7.13
C PRO A 236 11.05 10.90 -6.46
N ALA A 237 11.44 11.94 -7.17
CA ALA A 237 11.23 13.30 -6.71
C ALA A 237 9.72 13.60 -6.71
N ARG A 238 9.11 13.68 -5.52
CA ARG A 238 7.67 13.91 -5.33
C ARG A 238 7.41 14.98 -4.29
N VAL A 239 6.39 15.79 -4.56
CA VAL A 239 5.79 16.73 -3.62
C VAL A 239 4.33 16.35 -3.45
N VAL A 240 3.93 16.02 -2.25
CA VAL A 240 2.54 15.68 -1.90
C VAL A 240 1.98 16.81 -1.04
N ILE A 241 0.86 17.37 -1.43
CA ILE A 241 0.19 18.46 -0.71
C ILE A 241 -1.21 18.00 -0.34
N ASN A 242 -1.50 17.97 0.96
CA ASN A 242 -2.85 17.74 1.46
C ASN A 242 -3.58 19.07 1.60
N GLN A 243 -4.64 19.26 0.81
CA GLN A 243 -5.42 20.50 0.80
C GLN A 243 -6.17 20.76 2.10
N LYS A 244 -6.67 19.71 2.75
CA LYS A 244 -7.49 19.86 3.96
C LYS A 244 -6.67 20.26 5.18
N THR A 245 -5.44 19.73 5.28
CA THR A 245 -4.58 19.96 6.44
C THR A 245 -3.49 21.00 6.20
N GLY A 246 -3.26 21.38 4.93
CA GLY A 246 -2.13 22.23 4.53
C GLY A 246 -0.77 21.57 4.68
N THR A 247 -0.73 20.25 4.86
CA THR A 247 0.52 19.51 5.05
C THR A 247 1.22 19.31 3.72
N ILE A 248 2.52 19.62 3.67
CA ILE A 248 3.38 19.38 2.51
C ILE A 248 4.42 18.34 2.89
N VAL A 249 4.48 17.26 2.10
CA VAL A 249 5.49 16.20 2.22
C VAL A 249 6.31 16.17 0.94
N MET A 250 7.65 16.21 1.07
CA MET A 250 8.53 16.21 -0.08
C MET A 250 9.76 15.35 0.15
N GLY A 251 10.27 14.78 -0.94
CA GLY A 251 11.52 14.04 -0.94
C GLY A 251 12.74 14.98 -0.97
N HIS A 252 13.85 14.55 -0.41
CA HIS A 252 15.12 15.33 -0.40
C HIS A 252 15.71 15.56 -1.80
N SER A 253 15.31 14.75 -2.79
CA SER A 253 15.78 14.83 -4.18
C SER A 253 15.02 15.84 -5.03
N VAL A 254 14.01 16.51 -4.47
CA VAL A 254 13.22 17.52 -5.20
C VAL A 254 14.01 18.79 -5.35
N LYS A 255 14.24 19.23 -6.61
CA LYS A 255 14.99 20.44 -6.97
C LYS A 255 14.09 21.42 -7.69
N ILE A 256 14.38 22.71 -7.51
CA ILE A 256 13.74 23.80 -8.23
C ILE A 256 14.79 24.46 -9.13
N SER A 257 14.46 24.55 -10.43
CA SER A 257 15.27 25.29 -11.40
C SER A 257 15.09 26.79 -11.23
N ARG A 258 15.95 27.58 -11.89
CA ARG A 258 15.81 29.04 -11.90
C ARG A 258 14.44 29.47 -12.38
N VAL A 259 13.77 30.28 -11.58
CA VAL A 259 12.45 30.81 -11.91
C VAL A 259 12.25 32.15 -11.21
N LEU A 260 11.57 33.06 -11.88
CA LEU A 260 10.96 34.24 -11.28
C LEU A 260 9.45 33.99 -11.21
N PHE A 261 8.92 33.92 -10.03
CA PHE A 261 7.48 33.80 -9.77
C PHE A 261 7.01 35.05 -9.04
N ALA A 262 6.02 35.71 -9.59
CA ALA A 262 5.37 36.87 -8.96
C ALA A 262 3.86 36.63 -8.90
N SER A 263 3.26 36.76 -7.73
CA SER A 263 1.83 36.72 -7.48
C SER A 263 1.49 37.84 -6.52
N GLU A 264 0.35 38.47 -6.70
CA GLU A 264 -0.14 39.70 -6.05
C GLU A 264 0.67 40.30 -4.88
N ASN A 265 1.10 39.46 -3.91
CA ASN A 265 1.86 39.88 -2.73
C ASN A 265 3.18 39.13 -2.52
N ILE A 266 3.56 38.22 -3.39
CA ILE A 266 4.75 37.37 -3.24
C ILE A 266 5.55 37.34 -4.53
N VAL A 267 6.84 37.70 -4.45
CA VAL A 267 7.81 37.55 -5.54
C VAL A 267 8.87 36.55 -5.10
N ILE A 268 9.06 35.49 -5.85
CA ILE A 268 10.10 34.49 -5.64
C ILE A 268 11.07 34.55 -6.82
N ALA A 269 12.36 34.88 -6.54
CA ALA A 269 13.42 34.85 -7.53
C ALA A 269 14.51 33.87 -7.09
N THR A 270 14.89 32.96 -7.97
CA THR A 270 15.99 32.03 -7.73
C THR A 270 17.17 32.42 -8.62
N SER A 271 18.36 32.61 -8.07
CA SER A 271 19.57 32.89 -8.82
C SER A 271 20.68 31.91 -8.47
N GLU A 272 21.43 31.44 -9.46
CA GLU A 272 22.64 30.67 -9.25
C GLU A 272 23.85 31.57 -9.42
N SER A 273 24.73 31.58 -8.41
CA SER A 273 26.04 32.27 -8.49
C SER A 273 27.11 31.21 -8.26
N PRO A 274 27.80 30.74 -9.30
CA PRO A 274 28.92 29.83 -9.13
C PRO A 274 30.07 30.54 -8.46
N ILE A 275 30.60 29.98 -7.35
CA ILE A 275 31.83 30.46 -6.73
C ILE A 275 32.95 29.52 -7.14
N ALA A 276 33.94 30.06 -7.83
CA ALA A 276 35.19 29.37 -8.09
C ALA A 276 36.11 29.49 -6.85
N SER A 277 36.33 28.36 -6.18
CA SER A 277 37.37 28.27 -5.16
C SER A 277 38.73 28.11 -5.87
N GLN A 278 39.51 29.17 -5.98
CA GLN A 278 40.87 29.08 -6.48
C GLN A 278 41.84 28.77 -5.32
N PRO A 279 42.64 27.73 -5.44
CA PRO A 279 43.76 27.52 -4.51
C PRO A 279 44.74 28.66 -4.62
N ASN A 280 45.41 29.02 -3.52
CA ASN A 280 46.50 29.99 -3.54
C ASN A 280 47.60 29.55 -4.53
N ALA A 281 48.29 30.52 -5.13
CA ALA A 281 49.22 30.35 -6.26
C ALA A 281 50.38 29.35 -6.04
N LEU A 282 50.51 28.77 -4.85
CA LEU A 282 51.55 27.80 -4.48
C LEU A 282 50.98 26.46 -3.96
N ALA A 283 49.66 26.24 -4.04
CA ALA A 283 49.06 24.98 -3.62
C ALA A 283 48.65 24.14 -4.84
N GLY A 284 49.13 22.90 -4.97
CA GLY A 284 48.84 21.97 -6.08
C GLY A 284 47.41 21.39 -6.06
N GLY A 285 46.39 22.23 -5.95
CA GLY A 285 44.99 21.85 -5.95
C GLY A 285 44.27 22.20 -7.26
N GLN A 286 43.25 21.42 -7.64
CA GLN A 286 42.41 21.73 -8.80
C GLN A 286 41.29 22.71 -8.41
N THR A 287 40.94 23.63 -9.31
CA THR A 287 39.81 24.56 -9.16
C THR A 287 38.52 23.79 -9.15
N ALA A 288 37.77 23.82 -8.04
CA ALA A 288 36.42 23.24 -7.94
C ALA A 288 35.39 24.37 -8.06
N VAL A 289 34.48 24.23 -9.02
CA VAL A 289 33.32 25.11 -9.18
C VAL A 289 32.15 24.49 -8.39
N LEU A 290 31.77 25.16 -7.30
CA LEU A 290 30.64 24.75 -6.50
C LEU A 290 29.39 25.57 -6.89
N PRO A 291 28.33 24.99 -7.39
CA PRO A 291 27.10 25.72 -7.69
C PRO A 291 26.46 26.23 -6.40
N ARG A 292 26.08 27.48 -6.36
CA ARG A 292 25.28 28.09 -5.28
C ARG A 292 24.00 28.66 -5.85
N THR A 293 22.88 28.32 -5.28
CA THR A 293 21.55 28.86 -5.64
C THR A 293 21.08 29.79 -4.53
N ALA A 294 20.66 30.99 -4.84
CA ALA A 294 20.02 31.91 -3.92
C ALA A 294 18.56 32.15 -4.32
N ILE A 295 17.66 32.21 -3.33
CA ILE A 295 16.27 32.63 -3.55
C ILE A 295 16.03 33.93 -2.82
N ASP A 296 15.46 34.91 -3.53
CA ASP A 296 14.91 36.11 -2.96
C ASP A 296 13.38 36.02 -2.96
N ILE A 297 12.77 36.12 -1.79
CA ILE A 297 11.31 36.22 -1.63
C ILE A 297 11.03 37.61 -1.09
N VAL A 298 10.25 38.39 -1.83
CA VAL A 298 9.85 39.75 -1.44
C VAL A 298 8.35 39.77 -1.23
N GLU A 299 7.90 40.11 -0.01
CA GLU A 299 6.52 40.47 0.27
C GLU A 299 6.34 41.98 0.14
N SER A 300 5.23 42.42 -0.46
CA SER A 300 4.96 43.84 -0.69
C SER A 300 4.84 44.58 0.65
N GLY A 301 5.94 45.20 1.12
CA GLY A 301 5.99 45.98 2.34
C GLY A 301 7.01 45.56 3.40
N GLY A 302 7.84 44.52 3.17
CA GLY A 302 8.74 43.96 4.17
C GLY A 302 10.17 43.73 3.71
N THR A 303 11.08 43.63 4.66
CA THR A 303 12.53 43.55 4.57
C THR A 303 13.05 42.33 3.82
N TYR A 304 14.06 42.51 2.98
CA TYR A 304 14.76 41.46 2.25
C TYR A 304 15.45 40.46 3.19
N ASN A 305 15.13 39.18 3.10
CA ASN A 305 15.92 38.09 3.68
C ASN A 305 16.59 37.29 2.54
N VAL A 306 17.88 37.47 2.37
CA VAL A 306 18.71 36.72 1.42
C VAL A 306 19.13 35.41 2.10
N TRP A 307 18.66 34.30 1.61
CA TRP A 307 19.08 32.97 2.06
C TRP A 307 20.15 32.41 1.14
N ARG A 308 21.21 31.88 1.73
CA ARG A 308 22.36 31.34 1.00
C ARG A 308 22.29 29.79 1.01
N GLU A 309 22.61 29.24 -0.15
CA GLU A 309 22.98 27.84 -0.45
C GLU A 309 21.87 26.85 -0.82
N GLY A 310 21.98 26.28 -2.05
CA GLY A 310 21.41 25.00 -2.52
C GLY A 310 19.97 24.70 -2.13
N LEU A 311 19.02 25.51 -2.55
CA LEU A 311 17.64 25.41 -2.05
C LEU A 311 16.95 24.13 -2.48
N THR A 312 16.63 23.35 -1.47
CA THR A 312 15.64 22.29 -1.60
C THR A 312 14.24 22.91 -1.55
N VAL A 313 13.26 22.21 -2.11
CA VAL A 313 11.84 22.60 -1.95
C VAL A 313 11.46 22.70 -0.45
N GLY A 314 12.18 21.99 0.43
CA GLY A 314 12.03 22.09 1.87
C GLY A 314 12.33 23.48 2.43
N ASP A 315 13.38 24.11 1.93
CA ASP A 315 13.76 25.48 2.33
C ASP A 315 12.72 26.48 1.84
N LEU A 316 12.22 26.31 0.61
CA LEU A 316 11.13 27.13 0.07
C LEU A 316 9.84 26.96 0.90
N ALA A 317 9.44 25.74 1.23
CA ALA A 317 8.26 25.49 2.04
C ALA A 317 8.39 26.06 3.46
N THR A 318 9.58 25.99 4.06
CA THR A 318 9.87 26.58 5.37
C THR A 318 9.79 28.10 5.31
N ALA A 319 10.35 28.70 4.27
CA ALA A 319 10.28 30.15 4.04
C ALA A 319 8.83 30.62 3.82
N LEU A 320 8.04 29.89 3.03
CA LEU A 320 6.62 30.20 2.79
C LEU A 320 5.76 29.98 4.05
N ASN A 321 6.07 28.98 4.88
CA ASN A 321 5.42 28.80 6.18
C ASN A 321 5.72 29.93 7.17
N THR A 322 6.93 30.47 7.16
CA THR A 322 7.28 31.65 8.01
C THR A 322 6.51 32.90 7.61
N LEU A 323 6.10 32.99 6.33
CA LEU A 323 5.26 34.07 5.81
C LEU A 323 3.76 33.83 6.01
N ALA A 324 3.37 32.76 6.72
CA ALA A 324 1.97 32.39 6.98
C ALA A 324 1.10 32.31 5.71
N VAL A 325 1.69 31.86 4.62
CA VAL A 325 1.01 31.71 3.32
C VAL A 325 -0.08 30.65 3.43
N SER A 326 -1.27 30.93 2.88
CA SER A 326 -2.38 29.97 2.93
C SER A 326 -2.08 28.69 2.17
N PRO A 327 -2.64 27.52 2.56
CA PRO A 327 -2.46 26.26 1.86
C PRO A 327 -2.83 26.33 0.37
N ASN A 328 -3.89 27.04 0.04
CA ASN A 328 -4.34 27.23 -1.34
C ASN A 328 -3.31 28.03 -2.18
N THR A 329 -2.71 29.04 -1.59
CA THR A 329 -1.66 29.83 -2.26
C THR A 329 -0.42 28.99 -2.49
N LEU A 330 -0.04 28.11 -1.53
CA LEU A 330 1.07 27.16 -1.69
C LEU A 330 0.82 26.19 -2.86
N ILE A 331 -0.39 25.65 -2.97
CA ILE A 331 -0.77 24.78 -4.08
C ILE A 331 -0.64 25.52 -5.43
N ASN A 332 -1.13 26.76 -5.51
CA ASN A 332 -1.03 27.57 -6.72
C ASN A 332 0.43 27.84 -7.09
N ILE A 333 1.29 28.13 -6.12
CA ILE A 333 2.72 28.33 -6.34
C ILE A 333 3.36 27.05 -6.89
N PHE A 334 3.18 25.91 -6.22
CA PHE A 334 3.78 24.64 -6.66
C PHE A 334 3.22 24.19 -8.02
N THR A 335 1.94 24.40 -8.28
CA THR A 335 1.33 24.10 -9.57
C THR A 335 1.91 24.95 -10.67
N SER A 336 2.10 26.26 -10.42
CA SER A 336 2.72 27.18 -11.37
C SER A 336 4.18 26.84 -11.63
N LEU A 337 4.96 26.50 -10.60
CA LEU A 337 6.34 26.05 -10.72
C LEU A 337 6.45 24.76 -11.55
N ARG A 338 5.50 23.82 -11.36
CA ARG A 338 5.43 22.60 -12.16
C ARG A 338 5.11 22.90 -13.63
N ASN A 339 4.08 23.72 -13.88
CA ASN A 339 3.64 24.06 -15.23
C ASN A 339 4.70 24.80 -16.03
N GLN A 340 5.53 25.58 -15.35
CA GLN A 340 6.70 26.27 -15.93
C GLN A 340 7.92 25.35 -16.12
N GLY A 341 7.85 24.09 -15.64
CA GLY A 341 8.98 23.17 -15.68
C GLY A 341 10.11 23.51 -14.69
N ALA A 342 9.88 24.45 -13.77
CA ALA A 342 10.86 24.83 -12.75
C ALA A 342 10.92 23.82 -11.61
N LEU A 343 9.81 23.15 -11.28
CA LEU A 343 9.75 22.05 -10.32
C LEU A 343 10.03 20.74 -11.03
N GLN A 344 11.21 20.16 -10.77
CA GLN A 344 11.60 18.85 -11.31
C GLN A 344 11.12 17.71 -10.40
N ALA A 345 9.80 17.62 -10.20
CA ALA A 345 9.19 16.63 -9.36
C ALA A 345 7.72 16.37 -9.77
N GLU A 346 7.22 15.21 -9.42
CA GLU A 346 5.80 14.89 -9.51
C GLU A 346 5.04 15.61 -8.39
N LEU A 347 4.03 16.39 -8.75
CA LEU A 347 3.15 17.05 -7.78
C LEU A 347 1.85 16.26 -7.63
N ILE A 348 1.58 15.81 -6.42
CA ILE A 348 0.35 15.08 -6.03
C ILE A 348 -0.42 15.97 -5.05
N ILE A 349 -1.70 16.16 -5.31
CA ILE A 349 -2.61 16.95 -4.47
C ILE A 349 -3.69 15.99 -3.96
N GLU A 350 -3.86 15.92 -2.61
CA GLU A 350 -4.82 15.05 -1.90
C GLU A 350 -5.85 15.87 -1.11
#